data_aae75feba4b0da821cb361aedf28b104
#
_entry.id   aae75feba4b0da821cb361aedf28b104
#
_cell.length_a   1.000
_cell.length_b   1.000
_cell.length_c   1.000
_cell.angle_alpha   90.00
_cell.angle_beta   90.00
_cell.angle_gamma   90.00
#
_symmetry.space_group_name_H-M   'P 1'
#
loop_
_entity.id
_entity.type
_entity.pdbx_description
1 polymer ?
#
loop_
_entity_poly.entity_id
_entity_poly.type
_entity_poly.pdbx_seq_one_letter_code
_entity_poly.pdbx_strand_id
1 'polypeptide(L)'
;QGFARKLKSSRVVKNEWKGSRKLLKFVDILKCDIDEARMVVKNKTLKRTAQAIAALGPKDVIITKGSKGSYIYSNSKMIKINALAARIVDTTGAGDTYMAGYLAKKLELKSPRECGRFAAKLAAQKISGRF
;
A
#
# COMPACT_ATOMS: atom_id res chain seq x y z
N GLN A 1 -7.97 2.98 6.78
CA GLN A 1 -7.12 4.04 7.37
C GLN A 1 -7.64 4.51 8.75
N GLY A 2 -8.97 4.68 8.92
CA GLY A 2 -9.56 5.19 10.17
C GLY A 2 -9.25 4.38 11.43
N PHE A 3 -9.11 3.07 11.31
CA PHE A 3 -8.81 2.18 12.45
C PHE A 3 -7.38 2.30 12.98
N ALA A 4 -6.45 2.80 12.19
CA ALA A 4 -5.06 2.98 12.57
C ALA A 4 -4.74 4.40 13.07
N ARG A 5 -5.75 5.26 13.22
CA ARG A 5 -5.59 6.65 13.66
C ARG A 5 -6.51 6.95 14.84
N LYS A 6 -6.00 7.69 15.83
CA LYS A 6 -6.73 8.11 17.03
C LYS A 6 -6.49 9.59 17.26
N LEU A 7 -7.53 10.33 17.64
CA LEU A 7 -7.40 11.71 18.12
C LEU A 7 -6.88 11.70 19.56
N LYS A 8 -5.78 12.41 19.79
CA LYS A 8 -5.26 12.69 21.13
C LYS A 8 -4.89 14.17 21.20
N SER A 9 -5.59 14.89 22.09
CA SER A 9 -5.37 16.34 22.30
C SER A 9 -5.38 17.14 20.98
N SER A 10 -6.42 16.99 20.17
CA SER A 10 -6.58 17.64 18.85
C SER A 10 -5.53 17.27 17.78
N ARG A 11 -4.70 16.26 18.03
CA ARG A 11 -3.75 15.72 17.05
C ARG A 11 -4.14 14.30 16.63
N VAL A 12 -4.04 14.01 15.33
CA VAL A 12 -4.19 12.65 14.81
C VAL A 12 -2.91 11.87 15.10
N VAL A 13 -3.00 10.85 15.94
CA VAL A 13 -1.87 9.96 16.26
C VAL A 13 -2.12 8.58 15.67
N LYS A 14 -1.05 7.91 15.24
CA LYS A 14 -1.08 6.52 14.80
C LYS A 14 -1.34 5.61 16.00
N ASN A 15 -2.18 4.59 15.83
CA ASN A 15 -2.55 3.64 16.87
C ASN A 15 -2.36 2.21 16.37
N GLU A 16 -2.14 1.26 17.28
CA GLU A 16 -2.15 -0.16 16.90
C GLU A 16 -3.56 -0.55 16.41
N TRP A 17 -3.61 -1.19 15.26
CA TRP A 17 -4.86 -1.72 14.72
C TRP A 17 -5.21 -3.03 15.43
N LYS A 18 -5.86 -2.90 16.59
CA LYS A 18 -6.37 -4.06 17.33
C LYS A 18 -7.45 -4.76 16.49
N GLY A 19 -7.28 -6.06 16.28
CA GLY A 19 -8.22 -6.85 15.46
C GLY A 19 -7.84 -7.00 13.99
N SER A 20 -6.78 -6.34 13.52
CA SER A 20 -6.31 -6.48 12.13
C SER A 20 -6.14 -7.94 11.71
N ARG A 21 -5.59 -8.79 12.58
CA ARG A 21 -5.38 -10.22 12.29
C ARG A 21 -6.66 -10.98 12.02
N LYS A 22 -7.77 -10.62 12.69
CA LYS A 22 -9.08 -11.28 12.48
C LYS A 22 -9.70 -10.87 11.14
N LEU A 23 -9.46 -9.65 10.68
CA LEU A 23 -10.02 -9.11 9.44
C LEU A 23 -9.19 -9.50 8.21
N LEU A 24 -7.86 -9.55 8.35
CA LEU A 24 -6.96 -9.79 7.20
C LEU A 24 -7.16 -11.14 6.53
N LYS A 25 -7.67 -12.15 7.25
CA LYS A 25 -8.02 -13.44 6.65
C LYS A 25 -9.11 -13.37 5.56
N PHE A 26 -9.89 -12.28 5.52
CA PHE A 26 -10.93 -12.03 4.52
C PHE A 26 -10.49 -11.03 3.43
N VAL A 27 -9.25 -10.58 3.46
CA VAL A 27 -8.71 -9.57 2.54
C VAL A 27 -7.83 -10.25 1.52
N ASP A 28 -8.14 -10.10 0.22
CA ASP A 28 -7.30 -10.63 -0.85
C ASP A 28 -6.11 -9.71 -1.17
N ILE A 29 -6.32 -8.39 -1.13
CA ILE A 29 -5.30 -7.39 -1.47
C ILE A 29 -5.25 -6.34 -0.37
N LEU A 30 -4.12 -6.20 0.29
CA LEU A 30 -3.86 -5.14 1.26
C LEU A 30 -2.90 -4.12 0.68
N LYS A 31 -3.29 -2.85 0.69
CA LYS A 31 -2.38 -1.73 0.44
C LYS A 31 -2.25 -0.87 1.69
N CYS A 32 -1.02 -0.57 2.07
CA CYS A 32 -0.70 0.29 3.20
C CYS A 32 0.61 1.07 2.93
N ASP A 33 0.86 2.11 3.70
CA ASP A 33 2.20 2.69 3.77
C ASP A 33 3.10 1.89 4.72
N ILE A 34 4.40 2.22 4.75
CA ILE A 34 5.37 1.48 5.57
C ILE A 34 5.07 1.57 7.06
N ASP A 35 4.55 2.70 7.52
CA ASP A 35 4.25 2.91 8.93
C ASP A 35 2.97 2.15 9.32
N GLU A 36 1.95 2.18 8.46
CA GLU A 36 0.73 1.39 8.63
C GLU A 36 1.04 -0.12 8.64
N ALA A 37 1.94 -0.57 7.74
CA ALA A 37 2.39 -1.97 7.73
C ALA A 37 3.02 -2.39 9.06
N ARG A 38 3.81 -1.51 9.67
CA ARG A 38 4.44 -1.74 10.97
C ARG A 38 3.47 -1.76 12.14
N MET A 39 2.28 -1.16 12.01
CA MET A 39 1.22 -1.28 13.01
C MET A 39 0.54 -2.65 13.00
N VAL A 40 0.51 -3.30 11.83
CA VAL A 40 -0.04 -4.66 11.69
C VAL A 40 0.93 -5.70 12.25
N VAL A 41 2.21 -5.57 11.88
CA VAL A 41 3.28 -6.48 12.29
C VAL A 41 4.57 -5.71 12.58
N LYS A 42 5.21 -6.01 13.71
CA LYS A 42 6.49 -5.40 14.12
C LYS A 42 7.65 -6.24 13.57
N ASN A 43 8.18 -5.83 12.42
CA ASN A 43 9.34 -6.47 11.81
C ASN A 43 10.41 -5.44 11.40
N LYS A 44 11.67 -5.87 11.44
CA LYS A 44 12.82 -4.99 11.12
C LYS A 44 12.97 -4.73 9.62
N THR A 45 12.61 -5.70 8.76
CA THR A 45 12.80 -5.60 7.32
C THR A 45 11.48 -5.55 6.57
N LEU A 46 11.45 -4.81 5.47
CA LEU A 46 10.29 -4.67 4.59
C LEU A 46 9.78 -6.03 4.09
N LYS A 47 10.71 -6.90 3.68
CA LYS A 47 10.38 -8.24 3.17
C LYS A 47 9.67 -9.07 4.24
N ARG A 48 10.22 -9.13 5.46
CA ARG A 48 9.61 -9.86 6.58
C ARG A 48 8.27 -9.26 6.99
N THR A 49 8.13 -7.93 6.93
CA THR A 49 6.85 -7.25 7.19
C THR A 49 5.79 -7.70 6.18
N ALA A 50 6.11 -7.66 4.89
CA ALA A 50 5.18 -8.08 3.84
C ALA A 50 4.82 -9.58 3.94
N GLN A 51 5.79 -10.44 4.20
CA GLN A 51 5.58 -11.87 4.40
C GLN A 51 4.67 -12.16 5.60
N ALA A 52 4.91 -11.49 6.73
CA ALA A 52 4.10 -11.67 7.93
C ALA A 52 2.66 -11.18 7.74
N ILE A 53 2.45 -10.09 6.98
CA ILE A 53 1.11 -9.62 6.62
C ILE A 53 0.42 -10.63 5.68
N ALA A 54 1.11 -11.13 4.66
CA ALA A 54 0.57 -12.12 3.73
C ALA A 54 0.16 -13.41 4.45
N ALA A 55 0.93 -13.84 5.45
CA ALA A 55 0.58 -14.99 6.30
C ALA A 55 -0.72 -14.81 7.10
N LEU A 56 -1.23 -13.58 7.23
CA LEU A 56 -2.51 -13.28 7.89
C LEU A 56 -3.72 -13.37 6.95
N GLY A 57 -3.51 -13.50 5.64
CA GLY A 57 -4.60 -13.69 4.67
C GLY A 57 -4.37 -13.10 3.28
N PRO A 58 -3.89 -11.84 3.14
CA PRO A 58 -3.79 -11.22 1.83
C PRO A 58 -2.87 -11.96 0.85
N LYS A 59 -3.35 -12.19 -0.36
CA LYS A 59 -2.56 -12.78 -1.46
C LYS A 59 -1.57 -11.77 -2.03
N ASP A 60 -1.98 -10.51 -2.14
CA ASP A 60 -1.13 -9.40 -2.55
C ASP A 60 -1.00 -8.39 -1.40
N VAL A 61 0.23 -8.08 -1.00
CA VAL A 61 0.54 -7.05 -0.01
C VAL A 61 1.32 -5.94 -0.69
N ILE A 62 0.74 -4.75 -0.74
CA ILE A 62 1.33 -3.57 -1.38
C ILE A 62 1.77 -2.60 -0.28
N ILE A 63 3.07 -2.30 -0.22
CA ILE A 63 3.62 -1.33 0.74
C ILE A 63 4.19 -0.14 -0.03
N THR A 64 3.58 1.03 0.13
CA THR A 64 4.01 2.27 -0.50
C THR A 64 5.03 3.01 0.37
N LYS A 65 6.02 3.66 -0.26
CA LYS A 65 7.08 4.44 0.40
C LYS A 65 7.27 5.81 -0.24
N GLY A 66 6.20 6.47 -0.66
CA GLY A 66 6.23 7.78 -1.29
C GLY A 66 7.18 7.84 -2.49
N SER A 67 8.11 8.80 -2.50
CA SER A 67 9.08 8.98 -3.59
C SER A 67 10.02 7.79 -3.83
N LYS A 68 10.11 6.86 -2.87
CA LYS A 68 10.91 5.63 -3.00
C LYS A 68 10.15 4.50 -3.73
N GLY A 69 8.92 4.77 -4.19
CA GLY A 69 8.08 3.82 -4.91
C GLY A 69 7.29 2.90 -4.01
N SER A 70 7.05 1.70 -4.47
CA SER A 70 6.27 0.69 -3.74
C SER A 70 6.88 -0.70 -3.87
N TYR A 71 6.45 -1.58 -3.00
CA TYR A 71 6.82 -2.98 -2.97
C TYR A 71 5.56 -3.83 -2.93
N ILE A 72 5.51 -4.84 -3.78
CA ILE A 72 4.40 -5.78 -3.87
C ILE A 72 4.92 -7.16 -3.50
N TYR A 73 4.35 -7.76 -2.47
CA TYR A 73 4.58 -9.16 -2.15
C TYR A 73 3.40 -9.98 -2.66
N SER A 74 3.67 -10.86 -3.60
CA SER A 74 2.68 -11.72 -4.25
C SER A 74 3.34 -13.03 -4.67
N ASN A 75 2.65 -14.15 -4.52
CA ASN A 75 3.15 -15.48 -4.89
C ASN A 75 4.58 -15.73 -4.34
N SER A 76 4.80 -15.43 -3.06
CA SER A 76 6.08 -15.57 -2.35
C SER A 76 7.25 -14.76 -2.91
N LYS A 77 6.97 -13.80 -3.81
CA LYS A 77 7.98 -12.93 -4.42
C LYS A 77 7.76 -11.47 -4.03
N MET A 78 8.87 -10.78 -3.77
CA MET A 78 8.88 -9.33 -3.54
C MET A 78 9.23 -8.62 -4.85
N ILE A 79 8.36 -7.73 -5.29
CA ILE A 79 8.49 -6.95 -6.53
C ILE A 79 8.64 -5.49 -6.14
N LYS A 80 9.74 -4.86 -6.53
CA LYS A 80 9.92 -3.41 -6.38
C LYS A 80 9.34 -2.70 -7.60
N ILE A 81 8.57 -1.65 -7.36
CA ILE A 81 8.05 -0.70 -8.37
C ILE A 81 8.66 0.66 -8.05
N ASN A 82 9.41 1.21 -8.98
CA ASN A 82 9.98 2.54 -8.82
C ASN A 82 8.89 3.61 -8.90
N ALA A 83 9.03 4.67 -8.12
CA ALA A 83 8.21 5.86 -8.28
C ALA A 83 8.54 6.52 -9.63
N LEU A 84 7.53 7.10 -10.28
CA LEU A 84 7.75 7.94 -11.44
C LEU A 84 7.99 9.39 -10.98
N ALA A 85 8.92 10.05 -11.65
CA ALA A 85 9.16 11.47 -11.41
C ALA A 85 7.90 12.28 -11.72
N ALA A 86 7.47 13.09 -10.77
CA ALA A 86 6.31 13.96 -10.91
C ALA A 86 6.56 15.28 -10.20
N ARG A 87 6.09 16.38 -10.79
CA ARG A 87 6.02 17.65 -10.09
C ARG A 87 4.93 17.53 -9.02
N ILE A 88 5.29 17.72 -7.76
CA ILE A 88 4.34 17.60 -6.66
C ILE A 88 3.49 18.85 -6.59
N VAL A 89 2.19 18.72 -6.85
CA VAL A 89 1.17 19.77 -6.67
C VAL A 89 0.33 19.43 -5.44
N ASP A 90 -0.20 18.19 -5.38
CA ASP A 90 -0.98 17.70 -4.24
C ASP A 90 -0.82 16.18 -4.12
N THR A 91 -0.48 15.71 -2.93
CA THR A 91 -0.33 14.28 -2.64
C THR A 91 -1.61 13.61 -2.12
N THR A 92 -2.67 14.39 -1.88
CA THR A 92 -3.95 13.88 -1.36
C THR A 92 -4.56 12.87 -2.33
N GLY A 93 -4.95 11.72 -1.82
CA GLY A 93 -5.56 10.66 -2.63
C GLY A 93 -4.60 9.87 -3.53
N ALA A 94 -3.30 10.16 -3.51
CA ALA A 94 -2.32 9.39 -4.30
C ALA A 94 -2.34 7.89 -3.97
N GLY A 95 -2.50 7.55 -2.70
CA GLY A 95 -2.62 6.17 -2.24
C GLY A 95 -3.87 5.46 -2.75
N ASP A 96 -4.99 6.16 -2.76
CA ASP A 96 -6.28 5.63 -3.23
C ASP A 96 -6.26 5.47 -4.76
N THR A 97 -5.68 6.46 -5.46
CA THR A 97 -5.45 6.38 -6.92
C THR A 97 -4.52 5.21 -7.28
N TYR A 98 -3.47 4.98 -6.48
CA TYR A 98 -2.61 3.82 -6.66
C TYR A 98 -3.41 2.52 -6.54
N MET A 99 -4.22 2.38 -5.48
CA MET A 99 -5.05 1.19 -5.27
C MET A 99 -6.05 0.97 -6.41
N ALA A 100 -6.73 2.03 -6.85
CA ALA A 100 -7.66 1.96 -7.98
C ALA A 100 -6.97 1.47 -9.27
N GLY A 101 -5.79 2.02 -9.59
CA GLY A 101 -5.00 1.59 -10.74
C GLY A 101 -4.52 0.14 -10.65
N TYR A 102 -4.11 -0.29 -9.45
CA TYR A 102 -3.72 -1.68 -9.21
C TYR A 102 -4.87 -2.64 -9.47
N LEU A 103 -6.04 -2.35 -8.89
CA LEU A 103 -7.24 -3.18 -9.03
C LEU A 103 -7.73 -3.24 -10.47
N ALA A 104 -7.74 -2.11 -11.19
CA ALA A 104 -8.15 -2.07 -12.59
C ALA A 104 -7.33 -3.07 -13.43
N LYS A 105 -6.00 -3.07 -13.28
CA LYS A 105 -5.14 -4.01 -14.01
C LYS A 105 -5.20 -5.45 -13.47
N LYS A 106 -5.50 -5.62 -12.20
CA LYS A 106 -5.72 -6.95 -11.61
C LYS A 106 -6.95 -7.62 -12.20
N LEU A 107 -8.03 -6.87 -12.41
CA LEU A 107 -9.25 -7.35 -13.06
C LEU A 107 -9.02 -7.74 -14.55
N GLU A 108 -8.04 -7.12 -15.20
CA GLU A 108 -7.58 -7.52 -16.54
C GLU A 108 -6.63 -8.75 -16.51
N LEU A 109 -6.50 -9.43 -15.38
CA LEU A 109 -5.61 -10.59 -15.17
C LEU A 109 -4.13 -10.29 -15.44
N LYS A 110 -3.70 -9.03 -15.30
CA LYS A 110 -2.29 -8.64 -15.45
C LYS A 110 -1.45 -9.10 -14.27
N SER A 111 -0.17 -9.27 -14.50
CA SER A 111 0.80 -9.63 -13.48
C SER A 111 0.90 -8.57 -12.39
N PRO A 112 1.27 -8.91 -11.14
CA PRO A 112 1.45 -7.92 -10.07
C PRO A 112 2.42 -6.79 -10.43
N ARG A 113 3.43 -7.07 -11.25
CA ARG A 113 4.38 -6.07 -11.76
C ARG A 113 3.71 -5.06 -12.70
N GLU A 114 2.90 -5.52 -13.65
CA GLU A 114 2.14 -4.66 -14.56
C GLU A 114 1.13 -3.83 -13.81
N CYS A 115 0.39 -4.45 -12.88
CA CYS A 115 -0.55 -3.74 -11.99
C CYS A 115 0.15 -2.61 -11.22
N GLY A 116 1.30 -2.90 -10.61
CA GLY A 116 2.06 -1.93 -9.85
C GLY A 116 2.62 -0.78 -10.70
N ARG A 117 3.13 -1.07 -11.90
CA ARG A 117 3.62 -0.03 -12.82
C ARG A 117 2.50 0.91 -13.25
N PHE A 118 1.35 0.36 -13.61
CA PHE A 118 0.19 1.17 -13.98
C PHE A 118 -0.31 2.01 -12.80
N ALA A 119 -0.41 1.42 -11.61
CA ALA A 119 -0.78 2.11 -10.38
C ALA A 119 0.17 3.28 -10.05
N ALA A 120 1.48 3.06 -10.19
CA ALA A 120 2.48 4.11 -9.98
C ALA A 120 2.34 5.26 -10.98
N LYS A 121 2.02 4.96 -12.26
CA LYS A 121 1.76 5.97 -13.29
C LYS A 121 0.56 6.84 -12.93
N LEU A 122 -0.56 6.22 -12.55
CA LEU A 122 -1.76 6.97 -12.15
C LEU A 122 -1.52 7.83 -10.90
N ALA A 123 -0.83 7.28 -9.90
CA ALA A 123 -0.49 8.04 -8.70
C ALA A 123 0.40 9.26 -9.03
N ALA A 124 1.38 9.12 -9.93
CA ALA A 124 2.21 10.22 -10.38
C ALA A 124 1.41 11.31 -11.12
N GLN A 125 0.46 10.92 -11.97
CA GLN A 125 -0.45 11.85 -12.64
C GLN A 125 -1.31 12.61 -11.62
N LYS A 126 -1.89 11.92 -10.64
CA LYS A 126 -2.68 12.53 -9.56
C LYS A 126 -1.86 13.57 -8.79
N ILE A 127 -0.64 13.22 -8.38
CA ILE A 127 0.25 14.11 -7.63
C ILE A 127 0.59 15.38 -8.42
N SER A 128 0.71 15.28 -9.74
CA SER A 128 1.06 16.38 -10.63
C SER A 128 -0.15 17.20 -11.14
N GLY A 129 -1.36 16.91 -10.64
CA GLY A 129 -2.58 17.62 -11.07
C GLY A 129 -2.99 17.34 -12.52
N ARG A 130 -2.60 16.17 -13.07
CA ARG A 130 -2.90 15.76 -14.47
C ARG A 130 -4.05 14.76 -14.55
N PHE A 131 -5.05 14.97 -13.72
CA PHE A 131 -6.32 14.21 -13.78
C PHE A 131 -7.40 15.10 -14.27
#